data_18db724110fd65de781ab827448ed6a1
#
_entry.id   18db724110fd65de781ab827448ed6a1
#
_cell.length_a   1.000
_cell.length_b   1.000
_cell.length_c   1.000
_cell.angle_alpha   90.00
_cell.angle_beta   90.00
_cell.angle_gamma   90.00
#
_symmetry.space_group_name_H-M   'P 1'
#
loop_
_entity.id
_entity.type
_entity.pdbx_description
1 polymer ?
#
loop_
_entity_poly.entity_id
_entity_poly.type
_entity_poly.pdbx_seq_one_letter_code
_entity_poly.pdbx_strand_id
1 'polypeptide(L)'
;TDTYIKKESQINDEIDKLRHSATAALFERKDVIIVASVSSIYSLGSPEDYSSMVLSVRPGMQVSRDEIMMRLIEMQYMRNDIDFNRGDFRVKGDVLDIFPAGNGEEAIRLEFFGDEIDRVCLIEAITGKVRATSKHEFIYPKSHYVIQREKIDSAIDKIKEELAERVK
;
A
#
# COMPACT_ATOMS: atom_id res chain seq x y z
N THR A 1 -21.64 40.14 0.94
CA THR A 1 -21.62 38.96 1.84
C THR A 1 -20.51 38.03 1.40
N ASP A 2 -19.32 38.20 2.02
CA ASP A 2 -18.19 37.28 1.83
C ASP A 2 -18.48 36.00 2.59
N THR A 3 -19.08 35.06 1.89
CA THR A 3 -19.22 33.68 2.42
C THR A 3 -17.99 32.90 1.97
N TYR A 4 -17.00 32.77 2.84
CA TYR A 4 -15.87 31.89 2.62
C TYR A 4 -16.35 30.43 2.75
N ILE A 5 -16.62 29.78 1.63
CA ILE A 5 -16.91 28.35 1.60
C ILE A 5 -15.55 27.65 1.61
N LYS A 6 -15.18 27.08 2.75
CA LYS A 6 -14.02 26.22 2.89
C LYS A 6 -14.22 25.03 1.96
N LYS A 7 -13.52 25.04 0.82
CA LYS A 7 -13.53 23.91 -0.10
C LYS A 7 -12.72 22.80 0.56
N GLU A 8 -13.39 21.87 1.24
CA GLU A 8 -12.75 20.65 1.70
C GLU A 8 -12.36 19.87 0.45
N SER A 9 -11.07 19.63 0.32
CA SER A 9 -10.53 18.74 -0.70
C SER A 9 -10.91 17.33 -0.29
N GLN A 10 -12.08 16.87 -0.70
CA GLN A 10 -12.43 15.45 -0.62
C GLN A 10 -11.53 14.71 -1.59
N ILE A 11 -10.77 13.75 -1.07
CA ILE A 11 -10.04 12.79 -1.90
C ILE A 11 -11.11 12.03 -2.69
N ASN A 12 -11.07 12.16 -4.01
CA ASN A 12 -11.96 11.38 -4.85
C ASN A 12 -11.37 9.96 -4.93
N ASP A 13 -12.01 9.02 -4.24
CA ASP A 13 -11.58 7.62 -4.14
C ASP A 13 -11.37 6.95 -5.50
N GLU A 14 -12.14 7.35 -6.50
CA GLU A 14 -12.00 6.80 -7.85
C GLU A 14 -10.73 7.33 -8.55
N ILE A 15 -10.44 8.62 -8.38
CA ILE A 15 -9.21 9.22 -8.92
C ILE A 15 -7.98 8.63 -8.20
N ASP A 16 -8.05 8.45 -6.89
CA ASP A 16 -6.97 7.84 -6.12
C ASP A 16 -6.70 6.41 -6.56
N LYS A 17 -7.74 5.60 -6.72
CA LYS A 17 -7.66 4.25 -7.28
C LYS A 17 -6.99 4.24 -8.65
N LEU A 18 -7.40 5.12 -9.57
CA LEU A 18 -6.82 5.23 -10.91
C LEU A 18 -5.34 5.62 -10.87
N ARG A 19 -4.93 6.50 -9.95
CA ARG A 19 -3.53 6.87 -9.76
C ARG A 19 -2.70 5.68 -9.30
N HIS A 20 -3.18 4.91 -8.31
CA HIS A 20 -2.49 3.71 -7.84
C HIS A 20 -2.40 2.64 -8.92
N SER A 21 -3.49 2.40 -9.66
CA SER A 21 -3.50 1.46 -10.78
C SER A 21 -2.53 1.86 -11.88
N ALA A 22 -2.47 3.16 -12.23
CA ALA A 22 -1.54 3.68 -13.23
C ALA A 22 -0.07 3.51 -12.77
N THR A 23 0.21 3.77 -11.50
CA THR A 23 1.56 3.61 -10.93
C THR A 23 1.97 2.13 -10.94
N ALA A 24 1.10 1.22 -10.50
CA ALA A 24 1.37 -0.22 -10.55
C ALA A 24 1.67 -0.69 -11.99
N ALA A 25 0.86 -0.25 -12.96
CA ALA A 25 1.07 -0.60 -14.37
C ALA A 25 2.44 -0.16 -14.90
N LEU A 26 2.99 0.97 -14.46
CA LEU A 26 4.34 1.42 -14.85
C LEU A 26 5.45 0.51 -14.31
N PHE A 27 5.24 -0.13 -13.16
CA PHE A 27 6.20 -1.08 -12.61
C PHE A 27 6.07 -2.48 -13.21
N GLU A 28 4.86 -2.88 -13.57
CA GLU A 28 4.58 -4.23 -14.08
C GLU A 28 4.79 -4.37 -15.59
N ARG A 29 4.62 -3.28 -16.35
CA ARG A 29 4.53 -3.31 -17.80
C ARG A 29 5.50 -2.31 -18.44
N LYS A 30 6.00 -2.64 -19.63
CA LYS A 30 6.88 -1.77 -20.44
C LYS A 30 6.14 -1.05 -21.59
N ASP A 31 4.90 -1.42 -21.83
CA ASP A 31 4.05 -0.94 -22.93
C ASP A 31 2.95 0.01 -22.42
N VAL A 32 3.26 0.86 -21.45
CA VAL A 32 2.32 1.76 -20.79
C VAL A 32 2.63 3.21 -21.13
N ILE A 33 1.60 3.97 -21.51
CA ILE A 33 1.65 5.42 -21.64
C ILE A 33 0.56 5.99 -20.75
N ILE A 34 0.91 6.93 -19.87
CA ILE A 34 -0.04 7.59 -18.98
C ILE A 34 -0.28 9.01 -19.49
N VAL A 35 -1.56 9.35 -19.67
CA VAL A 35 -2.01 10.71 -19.96
C VAL A 35 -2.74 11.22 -18.73
N ALA A 36 -2.21 12.25 -18.10
CA ALA A 36 -2.76 12.81 -16.87
C ALA A 36 -2.63 14.33 -16.82
N SER A 37 -3.39 14.97 -15.94
CA SER A 37 -3.22 16.40 -15.69
C SER A 37 -1.91 16.65 -14.91
N VAL A 38 -1.38 17.86 -15.02
CA VAL A 38 -0.17 18.30 -14.32
C VAL A 38 -0.30 18.14 -12.78
N SER A 39 -1.52 18.23 -12.26
CA SER A 39 -1.78 18.01 -10.83
C SER A 39 -1.45 16.60 -10.34
N SER A 40 -1.39 15.62 -11.23
CA SER A 40 -1.10 14.23 -10.88
C SER A 40 0.35 13.98 -10.49
N ILE A 41 1.28 14.86 -10.89
CA ILE A 41 2.70 14.77 -10.51
C ILE A 41 2.99 15.33 -9.11
N TYR A 42 2.09 16.14 -8.58
CA TYR A 42 2.22 16.63 -7.21
C TYR A 42 1.88 15.54 -6.21
N SER A 43 2.55 15.54 -5.08
CA SER A 43 2.36 14.55 -4.02
C SER A 43 2.81 13.12 -4.42
N LEU A 44 3.77 12.99 -5.31
CA LEU A 44 4.49 11.74 -5.53
C LEU A 44 5.78 11.77 -4.71
N GLY A 45 6.04 10.67 -4.00
CA GLY A 45 7.33 10.44 -3.32
C GLY A 45 8.43 10.03 -4.30
N SER A 46 9.56 9.57 -3.77
CA SER A 46 10.64 9.00 -4.59
C SER A 46 10.17 7.69 -5.24
N PRO A 47 10.32 7.53 -6.57
CA PRO A 47 10.03 6.27 -7.25
C PRO A 47 10.88 5.11 -6.70
N GLU A 48 12.12 5.39 -6.28
CA GLU A 48 13.03 4.40 -5.69
C GLU A 48 12.50 3.90 -4.35
N ASP A 49 12.03 4.80 -3.49
CA ASP A 49 11.44 4.45 -2.20
C ASP A 49 10.15 3.64 -2.41
N TYR A 50 9.31 4.07 -3.33
CA TYR A 50 8.08 3.35 -3.66
C TYR A 50 8.36 1.93 -4.17
N SER A 51 9.30 1.78 -5.11
CA SER A 51 9.64 0.47 -5.67
C SER A 51 10.27 -0.48 -4.65
N SER A 52 11.10 0.05 -3.73
CA SER A 52 11.74 -0.74 -2.68
C SER A 52 10.75 -1.31 -1.65
N MET A 53 9.60 -0.69 -1.52
CA MET A 53 8.55 -1.10 -0.59
C MET A 53 7.53 -2.08 -1.20
N VAL A 54 7.60 -2.34 -2.51
CA VAL A 54 6.73 -3.34 -3.15
C VAL A 54 6.95 -4.71 -2.51
N LEU A 55 5.86 -5.31 -2.04
CA LEU A 55 5.88 -6.62 -1.43
C LEU A 55 5.53 -7.69 -2.48
N SER A 56 6.47 -8.59 -2.73
CA SER A 56 6.30 -9.75 -3.62
C SER A 56 5.95 -10.97 -2.78
N VAL A 57 4.85 -11.63 -3.08
CA VAL A 57 4.38 -12.83 -2.35
C VAL A 57 4.11 -13.99 -3.28
N ARG A 58 4.48 -15.20 -2.84
CA ARG A 58 4.28 -16.43 -3.60
C ARG A 58 4.12 -17.63 -2.66
N PRO A 59 3.44 -18.70 -3.09
CA PRO A 59 3.41 -19.95 -2.34
C PRO A 59 4.82 -20.51 -2.10
N GLY A 60 5.06 -21.11 -0.93
CA GLY A 60 6.35 -21.64 -0.49
C GLY A 60 7.31 -20.58 0.05
N MET A 61 6.92 -19.34 0.16
CA MET A 61 7.75 -18.28 0.73
C MET A 61 7.81 -18.43 2.26
N GLN A 62 9.05 -18.56 2.78
CA GLN A 62 9.32 -18.65 4.22
C GLN A 62 9.28 -17.23 4.82
N VAL A 63 8.17 -16.89 5.41
CA VAL A 63 7.93 -15.60 6.05
C VAL A 63 6.75 -15.72 7.00
N SER A 64 6.87 -15.18 8.19
CA SER A 64 5.77 -15.19 9.14
C SER A 64 4.66 -14.21 8.74
N ARG A 65 3.43 -14.54 9.15
CA ARG A 65 2.30 -13.64 8.98
C ARG A 65 2.55 -12.26 9.60
N ASP A 66 3.19 -12.24 10.76
CA ASP A 66 3.48 -11.01 11.50
C ASP A 66 4.49 -10.12 10.76
N GLU A 67 5.49 -10.70 10.10
CA GLU A 67 6.41 -9.95 9.22
C GLU A 67 5.68 -9.31 8.04
N ILE A 68 4.77 -10.04 7.40
CA ILE A 68 3.95 -9.47 6.31
C ILE A 68 3.08 -8.33 6.83
N MET A 69 2.44 -8.49 8.00
CA MET A 69 1.63 -7.42 8.60
C MET A 69 2.47 -6.17 8.92
N MET A 70 3.68 -6.33 9.47
CA MET A 70 4.56 -5.19 9.72
C MET A 70 4.93 -4.46 8.44
N ARG A 71 5.26 -5.18 7.38
CA ARG A 71 5.52 -4.57 6.06
C ARG A 71 4.31 -3.85 5.49
N LEU A 72 3.11 -4.41 5.63
CA LEU A 72 1.89 -3.73 5.20
C LEU A 72 1.67 -2.40 5.96
N ILE A 73 1.94 -2.37 7.25
CA ILE A 73 1.85 -1.13 8.06
C ILE A 73 2.88 -0.09 7.56
N GLU A 74 4.11 -0.50 7.26
CA GLU A 74 5.13 0.38 6.66
C GLU A 74 4.70 0.92 5.29
N MET A 75 3.98 0.11 4.52
CA MET A 75 3.36 0.47 3.25
C MET A 75 2.07 1.30 3.41
N GLN A 76 1.73 1.73 4.63
CA GLN A 76 0.57 2.55 4.99
C GLN A 76 -0.79 1.83 4.90
N TYR A 77 -0.82 0.50 4.85
CA TYR A 77 -2.06 -0.25 5.01
C TYR A 77 -2.54 -0.20 6.45
N MET A 78 -3.85 -0.22 6.64
CA MET A 78 -4.47 -0.25 7.97
C MET A 78 -5.11 -1.62 8.23
N ARG A 79 -4.99 -2.10 9.46
CA ARG A 79 -5.74 -3.28 9.88
C ARG A 79 -7.18 -2.90 10.14
N ASN A 80 -8.10 -3.56 9.44
CA ASN A 80 -9.51 -3.37 9.65
C ASN A 80 -10.25 -4.71 9.42
N ASP A 81 -10.61 -5.34 10.52
CA ASP A 81 -11.23 -6.68 10.49
C ASP A 81 -12.77 -6.59 10.26
N ILE A 82 -13.37 -5.39 10.33
CA ILE A 82 -14.81 -5.14 10.21
C ILE A 82 -15.16 -4.55 8.85
N ASP A 83 -14.62 -3.38 8.55
CA ASP A 83 -14.85 -2.63 7.31
C ASP A 83 -13.64 -2.79 6.39
N PHE A 84 -13.71 -3.77 5.50
CA PHE A 84 -12.59 -4.12 4.62
C PHE A 84 -12.64 -3.29 3.34
N ASN A 85 -11.90 -2.18 3.34
CA ASN A 85 -11.82 -1.22 2.23
C ASN A 85 -10.47 -1.29 1.51
N ARG A 86 -10.36 -0.60 0.39
CA ARG A 86 -9.09 -0.47 -0.34
C ARG A 86 -8.00 0.12 0.55
N GLY A 87 -6.84 -0.49 0.54
CA GLY A 87 -5.71 -0.12 1.39
C GLY A 87 -5.84 -0.63 2.83
N ASP A 88 -6.73 -1.58 3.08
CA ASP A 88 -6.83 -2.26 4.36
C ASP A 88 -6.35 -3.71 4.24
N PHE A 89 -5.99 -4.29 5.38
CA PHE A 89 -5.82 -5.72 5.52
C PHE A 89 -6.61 -6.22 6.74
N ARG A 90 -7.02 -7.48 6.70
CA ARG A 90 -7.69 -8.14 7.82
C ARG A 90 -7.07 -9.51 8.09
N VAL A 91 -7.18 -9.95 9.33
CA VAL A 91 -6.59 -11.21 9.79
C VAL A 91 -7.67 -12.10 10.36
N LYS A 92 -7.70 -13.35 9.93
CA LYS A 92 -8.61 -14.35 10.46
C LYS A 92 -7.90 -15.71 10.58
N GLY A 93 -7.44 -16.01 11.81
CA GLY A 93 -6.61 -17.19 12.05
C GLY A 93 -5.31 -17.13 11.24
N ASP A 94 -5.03 -18.15 10.45
CA ASP A 94 -3.84 -18.24 9.59
C ASP A 94 -4.07 -17.63 8.19
N VAL A 95 -5.10 -16.81 8.04
CA VAL A 95 -5.45 -16.15 6.78
C VAL A 95 -5.27 -14.65 6.92
N LEU A 96 -4.59 -14.05 5.95
CA LEU A 96 -4.40 -12.61 5.80
C LEU A 96 -5.01 -12.18 4.46
N ASP A 97 -6.06 -11.37 4.50
CA ASP A 97 -6.65 -10.75 3.31
C ASP A 97 -6.13 -9.32 3.19
N ILE A 98 -5.70 -8.93 2.00
CA ILE A 98 -5.13 -7.62 1.69
C ILE A 98 -5.93 -7.04 0.52
N PHE A 99 -6.46 -5.81 0.68
CA PHE A 99 -7.18 -5.14 -0.39
C PHE A 99 -6.30 -4.04 -0.99
N PRO A 100 -5.63 -4.28 -2.14
CA PRO A 100 -4.72 -3.32 -2.74
C PRO A 100 -5.40 -2.00 -3.10
N ALA A 101 -4.68 -0.89 -2.94
CA ALA A 101 -5.21 0.45 -3.18
C ALA A 101 -5.61 0.70 -4.65
N GLY A 102 -4.92 0.05 -5.60
CA GLY A 102 -5.18 0.17 -7.04
C GLY A 102 -6.28 -0.75 -7.58
N ASN A 103 -6.73 -1.74 -6.80
CA ASN A 103 -7.73 -2.71 -7.25
C ASN A 103 -9.17 -2.22 -7.02
N GLY A 104 -10.09 -2.67 -7.88
CA GLY A 104 -11.49 -2.28 -7.80
C GLY A 104 -12.34 -3.17 -6.91
N GLU A 105 -12.20 -4.47 -7.05
CA GLU A 105 -13.09 -5.46 -6.43
C GLU A 105 -12.35 -6.69 -5.90
N GLU A 106 -11.09 -6.85 -6.28
CA GLU A 106 -10.30 -8.03 -5.94
C GLU A 106 -9.33 -7.74 -4.81
N ALA A 107 -9.30 -8.64 -3.84
CA ALA A 107 -8.33 -8.65 -2.76
C ALA A 107 -7.43 -9.89 -2.87
N ILE A 108 -6.28 -9.84 -2.25
CA ILE A 108 -5.30 -10.92 -2.20
C ILE A 108 -5.44 -11.61 -0.86
N ARG A 109 -5.59 -12.93 -0.89
CA ARG A 109 -5.62 -13.78 0.30
C ARG A 109 -4.33 -14.58 0.38
N LEU A 110 -3.66 -14.47 1.51
CA LEU A 110 -2.52 -15.30 1.88
C LEU A 110 -2.98 -16.29 2.95
N GLU A 111 -2.80 -17.57 2.69
CA GLU A 111 -3.05 -18.64 3.65
C GLU A 111 -1.69 -19.15 4.14
N PHE A 112 -1.51 -19.19 5.46
CA PHE A 112 -0.27 -19.55 6.11
C PHE A 112 -0.35 -20.95 6.71
N PHE A 113 0.78 -21.66 6.66
CA PHE A 113 1.01 -22.85 7.45
C PHE A 113 2.31 -22.63 8.25
N GLY A 114 2.15 -22.29 9.55
CA GLY A 114 3.28 -21.80 10.36
C GLY A 114 3.87 -20.51 9.78
N ASP A 115 5.17 -20.51 9.53
CA ASP A 115 5.92 -19.38 8.95
C ASP A 115 6.14 -19.54 7.44
N GLU A 116 5.21 -20.16 6.74
CA GLU A 116 5.24 -20.33 5.30
C GLU A 116 3.91 -19.89 4.68
N ILE A 117 3.97 -19.20 3.54
CA ILE A 117 2.78 -18.95 2.70
C ILE A 117 2.46 -20.23 1.94
N ASP A 118 1.41 -20.92 2.38
CA ASP A 118 0.95 -22.17 1.71
C ASP A 118 0.24 -21.86 0.39
N ARG A 119 -0.63 -20.85 0.39
CA ARG A 119 -1.41 -20.50 -0.80
C ARG A 119 -1.64 -18.99 -0.94
N VAL A 120 -1.65 -18.54 -2.20
CA VAL A 120 -2.01 -17.17 -2.59
C VAL A 120 -3.25 -17.24 -3.49
N CYS A 121 -4.31 -16.50 -3.13
CA CYS A 121 -5.57 -16.49 -3.87
C CYS A 121 -6.00 -15.05 -4.17
N LEU A 122 -6.66 -14.87 -5.32
CA LEU A 122 -7.45 -13.69 -5.61
C LEU A 122 -8.88 -13.95 -5.12
N ILE A 123 -9.40 -13.06 -4.33
CA ILE A 123 -10.72 -13.14 -3.73
C ILE A 123 -11.56 -11.92 -4.09
N GLU A 124 -12.87 -12.06 -4.11
CA GLU A 124 -13.79 -10.94 -4.12
C GLU A 124 -13.78 -10.26 -2.76
N ALA A 125 -13.47 -8.97 -2.70
CA ALA A 125 -13.24 -8.26 -1.45
C ALA A 125 -14.48 -8.26 -0.52
N ILE A 126 -15.67 -8.13 -1.09
CA ILE A 126 -16.94 -8.06 -0.33
C ILE A 126 -17.32 -9.43 0.23
N THR A 127 -17.34 -10.46 -0.60
CA THR A 127 -17.87 -11.80 -0.22
C THR A 127 -16.77 -12.70 0.36
N GLY A 128 -15.51 -12.40 0.08
CA GLY A 128 -14.37 -13.27 0.41
C GLY A 128 -14.29 -14.54 -0.43
N LYS A 129 -15.10 -14.65 -1.51
CA LYS A 129 -15.12 -15.82 -2.39
C LYS A 129 -13.84 -15.88 -3.23
N VAL A 130 -13.17 -17.02 -3.23
CA VAL A 130 -12.00 -17.26 -4.06
C VAL A 130 -12.40 -17.25 -5.54
N ARG A 131 -11.75 -16.40 -6.33
CA ARG A 131 -11.90 -16.32 -7.80
C ARG A 131 -10.85 -17.12 -8.53
N ALA A 132 -9.60 -17.04 -8.06
CA ALA A 132 -8.47 -17.73 -8.66
C ALA A 132 -7.37 -18.00 -7.63
N THR A 133 -6.52 -18.97 -7.94
CA THR A 133 -5.25 -19.17 -7.21
C THR A 133 -4.15 -18.51 -8.02
N SER A 134 -3.26 -17.78 -7.35
CA SER A 134 -2.13 -17.14 -7.99
C SER A 134 -0.80 -17.80 -7.61
N LYS A 135 0.13 -17.77 -8.53
CA LYS A 135 1.51 -18.25 -8.31
C LYS A 135 2.43 -17.14 -7.79
N HIS A 136 2.04 -15.89 -7.98
CA HIS A 136 2.83 -14.73 -7.60
C HIS A 136 1.98 -13.47 -7.67
N GLU A 137 2.02 -12.66 -6.61
CA GLU A 137 1.35 -11.37 -6.55
C GLU A 137 2.30 -10.29 -6.06
N PHE A 138 2.07 -9.07 -6.55
CA PHE A 138 2.74 -7.86 -6.08
C PHE A 138 1.74 -6.99 -5.33
N ILE A 139 2.13 -6.54 -4.16
CA ILE A 139 1.35 -5.62 -3.34
C ILE A 139 2.11 -4.30 -3.30
N TYR A 140 1.45 -3.25 -3.79
CA TYR A 140 2.02 -1.91 -3.88
C TYR A 140 1.63 -1.08 -2.65
N PRO A 141 2.45 -0.10 -2.24
CA PRO A 141 2.11 0.80 -1.14
C PRO A 141 0.74 1.48 -1.33
N LYS A 142 0.01 1.66 -0.22
CA LYS A 142 -1.27 2.37 -0.19
C LYS A 142 -1.12 3.86 -0.50
N SER A 143 0.05 4.43 -0.27
CA SER A 143 0.35 5.83 -0.51
C SER A 143 1.50 5.97 -1.50
N HIS A 144 1.42 6.96 -2.39
CA HIS A 144 2.56 7.36 -3.21
C HIS A 144 3.66 8.06 -2.38
N TYR A 145 3.34 8.43 -1.14
CA TYR A 145 4.24 9.00 -0.15
C TYR A 145 4.62 7.93 0.87
N VAL A 146 5.58 7.12 0.53
CA VAL A 146 6.19 6.17 1.45
C VAL A 146 7.65 6.55 1.64
N ILE A 147 8.11 6.48 2.87
CA ILE A 147 9.49 6.80 3.25
C ILE A 147 10.02 5.61 4.05
N GLN A 148 11.19 5.14 3.68
CA GLN A 148 11.87 4.07 4.40
C GLN A 148 12.17 4.52 5.84
N ARG A 149 12.04 3.60 6.79
CA ARG A 149 12.21 3.87 8.23
C ARG A 149 13.59 4.46 8.55
N GLU A 150 14.63 3.97 7.89
CA GLU A 150 16.00 4.46 8.06
C GLU A 150 16.15 5.94 7.68
N LYS A 151 15.39 6.40 6.67
CA LYS A 151 15.38 7.82 6.29
C LYS A 151 14.67 8.68 7.33
N ILE A 152 13.59 8.15 7.95
CA ILE A 152 12.88 8.82 9.04
C ILE A 152 13.79 8.95 10.25
N ASP A 153 14.46 7.88 10.65
CA ASP A 153 15.38 7.87 11.80
C ASP A 153 16.53 8.84 11.57
N SER A 154 17.14 8.84 10.38
CA SER A 154 18.17 9.81 10.00
C SER A 154 17.69 11.26 10.02
N ALA A 155 16.45 11.52 9.60
CA ALA A 155 15.86 12.86 9.65
C ALA A 155 15.61 13.31 11.10
N ILE A 156 15.14 12.41 11.96
CA ILE A 156 14.92 12.68 13.39
C ILE A 156 16.24 13.06 14.07
N ASP A 157 17.31 12.35 13.77
CA ASP A 157 18.62 12.63 14.38
C ASP A 157 19.16 13.99 13.93
N LYS A 158 19.05 14.33 12.65
CA LYS A 158 19.40 15.67 12.13
C LYS A 158 18.58 16.79 12.79
N ILE A 159 17.28 16.57 12.97
CA ILE A 159 16.39 17.55 13.65
C ILE A 159 16.83 17.74 15.11
N LYS A 160 17.20 16.67 15.81
CA LYS A 160 17.71 16.77 17.19
C LYS A 160 19.02 17.53 17.29
N GLU A 161 19.95 17.29 16.34
CA GLU A 161 21.22 18.02 16.25
C GLU A 161 20.99 19.51 16.01
N GLU A 162 20.15 19.86 15.02
CA GLU A 162 19.82 21.25 14.70
C GLU A 162 19.12 21.95 15.87
N LEU A 163 18.21 21.25 16.56
CA LEU A 163 17.55 21.78 17.75
C LEU A 163 18.56 22.08 18.86
N ALA A 164 19.49 21.15 19.13
CA ALA A 164 20.52 21.35 20.15
C ALA A 164 21.46 22.53 19.86
N GLU A 165 21.70 22.84 18.58
CA GLU A 165 22.49 24.00 18.16
C GLU A 165 21.72 25.33 18.33
N ARG A 166 20.39 25.32 18.10
CA ARG A 166 19.58 26.55 18.16
C ARG A 166 19.11 26.90 19.59
N VAL A 167 19.13 25.97 20.51
CA VAL A 167 18.71 26.18 21.92
C VAL A 167 19.90 26.60 22.83
N LYS A 168 21.13 26.63 22.27
CA LYS A 168 22.29 27.22 22.94
C LYS A 168 22.31 28.74 22.76
#